data_e191be080a6866ec7d6afe296d1cbe88
#
_entry.id   e191be080a6866ec7d6afe296d1cbe88
#
_cell.length_a   1.000
_cell.length_b   1.000
_cell.length_c   1.000
_cell.angle_alpha   90.00
_cell.angle_beta   90.00
_cell.angle_gamma   90.00
#
_symmetry.space_group_name_H-M   'P 1'
#
loop_
_entity.id
_entity.type
_entity.pdbx_description
1 polymer ?
#
loop_
_entity_poly.entity_id
_entity_poly.type
_entity_poly.pdbx_seq_one_letter_code
_entity_poly.pdbx_strand_id
1 'polypeptide(L)'
;MADNKRKATKNEKMSMKENERLLIEKFKMIKPVEKSCEEQAKRHWKTVAKPLFSLGKLEDAVIRMAGIRRKVDFEIRKKGLLIFCADNGVVSEGVTQTGQEVTAIVADNFTKCATSVCIMAETAGADLFPIDIGMVTDVPSVTDPKDKVMYGTKNMAMEP
;
A
#
# COMPACT_ATOMS: atom_id res chain seq x y z
N MET A 1 -20.57 -30.86 -15.45
CA MET A 1 -19.47 -30.25 -14.66
C MET A 1 -18.61 -29.23 -15.43
N ALA A 2 -18.38 -29.37 -16.73
CA ALA A 2 -17.57 -28.44 -17.53
C ALA A 2 -18.25 -27.08 -17.81
N ASP A 3 -19.57 -27.02 -17.84
CA ASP A 3 -20.32 -25.80 -18.18
C ASP A 3 -20.37 -24.78 -17.02
N ASN A 4 -20.27 -25.25 -15.79
CA ASN A 4 -20.25 -24.37 -14.61
C ASN A 4 -18.87 -23.67 -14.43
N LYS A 5 -17.78 -24.34 -14.83
CA LYS A 5 -16.43 -23.72 -14.82
C LYS A 5 -16.28 -22.62 -15.90
N ARG A 6 -16.93 -22.78 -17.08
CA ARG A 6 -16.90 -21.75 -18.13
C ARG A 6 -17.73 -20.51 -17.81
N LYS A 7 -18.82 -20.66 -17.05
CA LYS A 7 -19.65 -19.52 -16.59
C LYS A 7 -18.94 -18.70 -15.50
N ALA A 8 -18.26 -19.36 -14.56
CA ALA A 8 -17.48 -18.69 -13.52
C ALA A 8 -16.36 -17.84 -14.11
N THR A 9 -15.55 -18.39 -15.02
CA THR A 9 -14.45 -17.64 -15.68
C THR A 9 -14.91 -16.47 -16.53
N LYS A 10 -16.14 -16.49 -17.09
CA LYS A 10 -16.68 -15.40 -17.87
C LYS A 10 -17.19 -14.25 -16.99
N ASN A 11 -17.79 -14.58 -15.83
CA ASN A 11 -18.22 -13.57 -14.84
C ASN A 11 -17.02 -12.92 -14.14
N GLU A 12 -15.97 -13.68 -13.83
CA GLU A 12 -14.74 -13.15 -13.24
C GLU A 12 -14.03 -12.18 -14.19
N LYS A 13 -13.93 -12.48 -15.48
CA LYS A 13 -13.37 -11.57 -16.49
C LYS A 13 -14.21 -10.31 -16.73
N MET A 14 -15.53 -10.38 -16.58
CA MET A 14 -16.40 -9.21 -16.62
C MET A 14 -16.22 -8.32 -15.39
N SER A 15 -16.09 -8.90 -14.20
CA SER A 15 -15.83 -8.19 -12.96
C SER A 15 -14.47 -7.47 -12.97
N MET A 16 -13.42 -8.11 -13.49
CA MET A 16 -12.10 -7.48 -13.64
C MET A 16 -12.14 -6.25 -14.57
N LYS A 17 -12.81 -6.34 -15.71
CA LYS A 17 -12.94 -5.20 -16.64
C LYS A 17 -13.77 -4.05 -16.07
N GLU A 18 -14.75 -4.34 -15.25
CA GLU A 18 -15.55 -3.34 -14.55
C GLU A 18 -14.73 -2.63 -13.46
N ASN A 19 -13.96 -3.37 -12.68
CA ASN A 19 -13.04 -2.82 -11.69
C ASN A 19 -11.95 -1.96 -12.34
N GLU A 20 -11.41 -2.38 -13.48
CA GLU A 20 -10.44 -1.61 -14.26
C GLU A 20 -11.05 -0.28 -14.77
N ARG A 21 -12.29 -0.31 -15.26
CA ARG A 21 -13.01 0.91 -15.66
C ARG A 21 -13.20 1.87 -14.50
N LEU A 22 -13.65 1.35 -13.33
CA LEU A 22 -13.83 2.14 -12.12
C LEU A 22 -12.52 2.77 -11.64
N LEU A 23 -11.41 2.03 -11.73
CA LEU A 23 -10.07 2.57 -11.42
C LEU A 23 -9.67 3.69 -12.38
N ILE A 24 -9.84 3.50 -13.68
CA ILE A 24 -9.55 4.52 -14.69
C ILE A 24 -10.38 5.77 -14.45
N GLU A 25 -11.67 5.62 -14.14
CA GLU A 25 -12.53 6.76 -13.82
C GLU A 25 -12.06 7.49 -12.57
N LYS A 26 -11.69 6.78 -11.52
CA LYS A 26 -11.11 7.38 -10.30
C LYS A 26 -9.81 8.12 -10.62
N PHE A 27 -8.93 7.56 -11.44
CA PHE A 27 -7.69 8.24 -11.84
C PHE A 27 -7.95 9.53 -12.62
N LYS A 28 -8.97 9.56 -13.50
CA LYS A 28 -9.38 10.78 -14.21
C LYS A 28 -9.90 11.88 -13.28
N MET A 29 -10.38 11.52 -12.10
CA MET A 29 -10.83 12.48 -11.08
C MET A 29 -9.68 13.10 -10.28
N ILE A 30 -8.46 12.56 -10.37
CA ILE A 30 -7.29 13.11 -9.69
C ILE A 30 -6.94 14.45 -10.32
N LYS A 31 -7.05 15.50 -9.50
CA LYS A 31 -6.73 16.87 -9.92
C LYS A 31 -5.26 17.18 -9.66
N PRO A 32 -4.65 18.05 -10.46
CA PRO A 32 -3.32 18.59 -10.16
C PRO A 32 -3.27 19.23 -8.77
N VAL A 33 -2.10 19.21 -8.17
CA VAL A 33 -1.85 19.82 -6.87
C VAL A 33 -2.07 21.33 -6.95
N GLU A 34 -2.77 21.91 -5.98
CA GLU A 34 -3.07 23.34 -5.92
C GLU A 34 -1.88 24.13 -5.36
N LYS A 35 -1.16 24.78 -6.25
CA LYS A 35 0.06 25.53 -5.92
C LYS A 35 -0.18 26.70 -4.97
N SER A 36 -1.31 27.37 -5.10
CA SER A 36 -1.67 28.48 -4.22
C SER A 36 -1.80 28.04 -2.76
N CYS A 37 -2.32 26.85 -2.52
CA CYS A 37 -2.41 26.26 -1.17
C CYS A 37 -1.02 25.86 -0.62
N GLU A 38 -0.13 25.32 -1.47
CA GLU A 38 1.25 25.04 -1.06
C GLU A 38 1.98 26.31 -0.63
N GLU A 39 1.84 27.38 -1.39
CA GLU A 39 2.47 28.66 -1.07
C GLU A 39 1.89 29.31 0.19
N GLN A 40 0.57 29.21 0.39
CA GLN A 40 -0.06 29.69 1.62
C GLN A 40 0.43 28.87 2.84
N ALA A 41 0.53 27.55 2.72
CA ALA A 41 1.07 26.69 3.77
C ALA A 41 2.53 27.04 4.10
N LYS A 42 3.37 27.30 3.07
CA LYS A 42 4.75 27.79 3.28
C LYS A 42 4.80 29.12 4.04
N ARG A 43 3.91 30.05 3.73
CA ARG A 43 3.82 31.31 4.46
C ARG A 43 3.40 31.09 5.90
N HIS A 44 2.42 30.22 6.13
CA HIS A 44 1.96 29.89 7.47
C HIS A 44 3.09 29.27 8.33
N TRP A 45 3.88 28.34 7.79
CA TRP A 45 5.04 27.77 8.49
C TRP A 45 6.05 28.82 8.97
N LYS A 46 6.21 29.92 8.23
CA LYS A 46 7.11 31.03 8.62
C LYS A 46 6.59 31.83 9.80
N THR A 47 5.31 31.77 10.11
CA THR A 47 4.68 32.48 11.26
C THR A 47 4.67 31.64 12.53
N VAL A 48 4.95 30.32 12.43
CA VAL A 48 5.05 29.44 13.58
C VAL A 48 6.34 29.71 14.34
N ALA A 49 6.25 29.83 15.67
CA ALA A 49 7.39 30.11 16.55
C ALA A 49 8.35 28.91 16.66
N LYS A 50 9.18 28.72 15.64
CA LYS A 50 10.23 27.69 15.55
C LYS A 50 11.37 28.19 14.65
N PRO A 51 12.57 27.62 14.70
CA PRO A 51 13.60 27.91 13.71
C PRO A 51 13.10 27.58 12.28
N LEU A 52 13.45 28.42 11.32
CA LEU A 52 13.06 28.22 9.93
C LEU A 52 13.56 26.84 9.42
N PHE A 53 12.67 26.10 8.78
CA PHE A 53 12.95 24.78 8.20
C PHE A 53 13.42 23.72 9.20
N SER A 54 13.21 23.90 10.50
CA SER A 54 13.72 23.00 11.55
C SER A 54 13.13 21.58 11.50
N LEU A 55 11.95 21.40 10.90
CA LEU A 55 11.31 20.10 10.74
C LEU A 55 11.65 19.43 9.38
N GLY A 56 12.41 20.11 8.51
CA GLY A 56 12.91 19.56 7.25
C GLY A 56 11.80 18.93 6.39
N LYS A 57 11.99 17.69 5.99
CA LYS A 57 11.05 16.95 5.11
C LYS A 57 9.61 16.87 5.66
N LEU A 58 9.41 16.99 6.96
CA LEU A 58 8.05 17.01 7.53
C LEU A 58 7.30 18.26 7.10
N GLU A 59 7.95 19.44 7.09
CA GLU A 59 7.33 20.68 6.59
C GLU A 59 6.97 20.54 5.11
N ASP A 60 7.88 20.00 4.29
CA ASP A 60 7.65 19.77 2.87
C ASP A 60 6.45 18.84 2.64
N ALA A 61 6.36 17.77 3.41
CA ALA A 61 5.25 16.82 3.32
C ALA A 61 3.91 17.49 3.65
N VAL A 62 3.85 18.26 4.75
CA VAL A 62 2.61 18.97 5.15
C VAL A 62 2.23 20.04 4.13
N ILE A 63 3.19 20.79 3.59
CA ILE A 63 2.97 21.76 2.50
C ILE A 63 2.38 21.05 1.27
N ARG A 64 2.96 19.92 0.89
CA ARG A 64 2.46 19.12 -0.24
C ARG A 64 1.05 18.62 0.00
N MET A 65 0.75 18.17 1.21
CA MET A 65 -0.60 17.72 1.61
C MET A 65 -1.61 18.86 1.53
N ALA A 66 -1.26 20.10 1.91
CA ALA A 66 -2.13 21.24 1.75
C ALA A 66 -2.51 21.47 0.28
N GLY A 67 -1.55 21.35 -0.63
CA GLY A 67 -1.80 21.42 -2.08
C GLY A 67 -2.71 20.31 -2.60
N ILE A 68 -2.49 19.06 -2.15
CA ILE A 68 -3.32 17.90 -2.52
C ILE A 68 -4.75 18.06 -1.99
N ARG A 69 -4.89 18.48 -0.74
CA ARG A 69 -6.17 18.69 -0.06
C ARG A 69 -6.88 19.97 -0.51
N ARG A 70 -6.19 20.85 -1.25
CA ARG A 70 -6.68 22.19 -1.67
C ARG A 70 -7.16 23.04 -0.48
N LYS A 71 -6.51 22.87 0.66
CA LYS A 71 -6.84 23.54 1.90
C LYS A 71 -5.59 23.62 2.78
N VAL A 72 -5.29 24.81 3.30
CA VAL A 72 -4.11 25.04 4.16
C VAL A 72 -4.32 24.45 5.55
N ASP A 73 -5.48 24.69 6.12
CA ASP A 73 -5.88 24.13 7.40
C ASP A 73 -6.69 22.85 7.17
N PHE A 74 -6.07 21.69 7.37
CA PHE A 74 -6.68 20.39 7.15
C PHE A 74 -6.38 19.41 8.28
N GLU A 75 -7.27 18.47 8.48
CA GLU A 75 -7.12 17.37 9.44
C GLU A 75 -6.87 16.05 8.71
N ILE A 76 -6.02 15.21 9.30
CA ILE A 76 -5.81 13.82 8.89
C ILE A 76 -6.69 12.95 9.80
N ARG A 77 -7.91 12.63 9.34
CA ARG A 77 -8.87 11.85 10.13
C ARG A 77 -8.71 10.35 9.98
N LYS A 78 -8.27 9.89 8.83
CA LYS A 78 -8.02 8.47 8.54
C LYS A 78 -6.63 8.31 7.98
N LYS A 79 -5.91 7.35 8.53
CA LYS A 79 -4.57 6.95 8.07
C LYS A 79 -4.63 5.49 7.71
N GLY A 80 -3.99 5.09 6.63
CA GLY A 80 -3.88 3.71 6.21
C GLY A 80 -2.42 3.34 5.98
N LEU A 81 -2.02 2.18 6.45
CA LEU A 81 -0.72 1.58 6.22
C LEU A 81 -0.88 0.39 5.28
N LEU A 82 -0.42 0.53 4.03
CA LEU A 82 -0.40 -0.54 3.05
C LEU A 82 0.89 -1.35 3.22
N ILE A 83 0.76 -2.67 3.38
CA ILE A 83 1.88 -3.60 3.51
C ILE A 83 1.81 -4.56 2.33
N PHE A 84 2.72 -4.39 1.38
CA PHE A 84 2.83 -5.28 0.23
C PHE A 84 3.71 -6.47 0.58
N CYS A 85 3.12 -7.67 0.59
CA CYS A 85 3.76 -8.92 0.94
C CYS A 85 4.16 -9.67 -0.35
N ALA A 86 5.43 -10.04 -0.45
CA ALA A 86 5.94 -10.81 -1.59
C ALA A 86 7.18 -11.61 -1.18
N ASP A 87 7.39 -12.73 -1.86
CA ASP A 87 8.59 -13.55 -1.73
C ASP A 87 9.56 -13.28 -2.88
N ASN A 88 10.84 -13.33 -2.58
CA ASN A 88 11.91 -13.16 -3.55
C ASN A 88 12.68 -14.47 -3.73
N GLY A 89 12.79 -14.95 -4.97
CA GLY A 89 13.45 -16.21 -5.30
C GLY A 89 14.92 -16.27 -4.89
N VAL A 90 15.59 -15.14 -4.70
CA VAL A 90 16.99 -15.05 -4.25
C VAL A 90 17.21 -15.65 -2.84
N VAL A 91 16.15 -15.93 -2.08
CA VAL A 91 16.24 -16.61 -0.78
C VAL A 91 16.91 -17.99 -0.93
N SER A 92 16.78 -18.65 -2.09
CA SER A 92 17.46 -19.91 -2.38
C SER A 92 19.00 -19.84 -2.32
N GLU A 93 19.57 -18.65 -2.42
CA GLU A 93 21.02 -18.40 -2.31
C GLU A 93 21.50 -18.26 -0.85
N GLY A 94 20.63 -18.46 0.13
CA GLY A 94 20.99 -18.36 1.54
C GLY A 94 21.31 -16.94 2.02
N VAL A 95 20.75 -15.93 1.38
CA VAL A 95 20.97 -14.51 1.72
C VAL A 95 20.23 -14.07 2.99
N THR A 96 19.36 -14.92 3.53
CA THR A 96 18.60 -14.69 4.76
C THR A 96 18.76 -15.85 5.73
N GLN A 97 18.49 -15.59 7.03
CA GLN A 97 18.51 -16.61 8.07
C GLN A 97 17.25 -17.50 8.09
N THR A 98 16.20 -17.08 7.39
CA THR A 98 14.88 -17.74 7.36
C THR A 98 14.47 -18.06 5.94
N GLY A 99 13.61 -19.05 5.76
CA GLY A 99 13.03 -19.39 4.46
C GLY A 99 11.84 -18.50 4.07
N GLN A 100 11.26 -18.77 2.92
CA GLN A 100 10.12 -18.03 2.37
C GLN A 100 8.84 -18.21 3.20
N GLU A 101 8.71 -19.30 3.95
CA GLU A 101 7.56 -19.59 4.81
C GLU A 101 7.27 -18.48 5.83
N VAL A 102 8.30 -17.75 6.25
CA VAL A 102 8.17 -16.66 7.23
C VAL A 102 7.32 -15.50 6.69
N THR A 103 7.40 -15.20 5.40
CA THR A 103 6.59 -14.14 4.78
C THR A 103 5.10 -14.42 4.96
N ALA A 104 4.66 -15.64 4.69
CA ALA A 104 3.26 -16.04 4.85
C ALA A 104 2.80 -16.01 6.32
N ILE A 105 3.64 -16.49 7.24
CA ILE A 105 3.36 -16.45 8.69
C ILE A 105 3.21 -15.01 9.18
N VAL A 106 4.10 -14.12 8.78
CA VAL A 106 4.06 -12.71 9.18
C VAL A 106 2.85 -12.00 8.56
N ALA A 107 2.53 -12.29 7.29
CA ALA A 107 1.36 -11.74 6.62
C ALA A 107 0.05 -12.13 7.33
N ASP A 108 -0.09 -13.39 7.72
CA ASP A 108 -1.23 -13.86 8.51
C ASP A 108 -1.28 -13.19 9.89
N ASN A 109 -0.13 -12.99 10.54
CA ASN A 109 -0.04 -12.30 11.82
C ASN A 109 -0.44 -10.81 11.74
N PHE A 110 -0.31 -10.15 10.59
CA PHE A 110 -0.84 -8.79 10.41
C PHE A 110 -2.36 -8.75 10.58
N THR A 111 -3.08 -9.75 10.08
CA THR A 111 -4.54 -9.81 10.21
C THR A 111 -5.01 -10.11 11.63
N LYS A 112 -4.12 -10.70 12.45
CA LYS A 112 -4.37 -11.05 13.86
C LYS A 112 -3.84 -9.99 14.83
N CYS A 113 -3.31 -8.88 14.34
CA CYS A 113 -2.64 -7.85 15.14
C CYS A 113 -1.50 -8.39 16.04
N ALA A 114 -0.81 -9.44 15.59
CA ALA A 114 0.25 -10.13 16.34
C ALA A 114 1.67 -9.72 15.92
N THR A 115 1.85 -8.48 15.44
CA THR A 115 3.15 -7.96 14.99
C THR A 115 3.44 -6.59 15.59
N SER A 116 4.72 -6.21 15.65
CA SER A 116 5.14 -4.88 16.10
C SER A 116 4.55 -3.75 15.27
N VAL A 117 4.39 -3.94 13.96
CA VAL A 117 3.79 -2.92 13.09
C VAL A 117 2.31 -2.68 13.42
N CYS A 118 1.58 -3.69 13.88
CA CYS A 118 0.20 -3.52 14.32
C CYS A 118 0.12 -2.61 15.55
N ILE A 119 1.00 -2.82 16.53
CA ILE A 119 1.08 -1.99 17.75
C ILE A 119 1.42 -0.54 17.37
N MET A 120 2.37 -0.36 16.47
CA MET A 120 2.76 0.97 15.98
C MET A 120 1.63 1.65 15.18
N ALA A 121 0.92 0.91 14.34
CA ALA A 121 -0.22 1.41 13.59
C ALA A 121 -1.37 1.83 14.51
N GLU A 122 -1.70 1.02 15.51
CA GLU A 122 -2.70 1.34 16.54
C GLU A 122 -2.32 2.62 17.29
N THR A 123 -1.07 2.72 17.75
CA THR A 123 -0.55 3.93 18.41
C THR A 123 -0.66 5.17 17.51
N ALA A 124 -0.42 5.01 16.21
CA ALA A 124 -0.55 6.08 15.22
C ALA A 124 -2.00 6.37 14.80
N GLY A 125 -2.97 5.55 15.23
CA GLY A 125 -4.37 5.59 14.78
C GLY A 125 -4.49 5.33 13.28
N ALA A 126 -3.77 4.33 12.77
CA ALA A 126 -3.76 3.94 11.36
C ALA A 126 -4.34 2.54 11.17
N ASP A 127 -5.20 2.39 10.16
CA ASP A 127 -5.71 1.09 9.73
C ASP A 127 -4.63 0.34 8.94
N LEU A 128 -4.54 -0.98 9.13
CA LEU A 128 -3.55 -1.83 8.50
C LEU A 128 -4.17 -2.59 7.32
N PHE A 129 -3.48 -2.58 6.19
CA PHE A 129 -3.91 -3.24 4.95
C PHE A 129 -2.78 -4.13 4.41
N PRO A 130 -2.64 -5.39 4.88
CA PRO A 130 -1.72 -6.33 4.26
C PRO A 130 -2.28 -6.77 2.90
N ILE A 131 -1.42 -6.77 1.88
CA ILE A 131 -1.77 -7.08 0.49
C ILE A 131 -0.75 -8.07 -0.03
N ASP A 132 -1.20 -9.26 -0.39
CA ASP A 132 -0.37 -10.26 -1.06
C ASP A 132 -0.24 -9.88 -2.54
N ILE A 133 0.96 -9.48 -2.94
CA ILE A 133 1.29 -9.20 -4.34
C ILE A 133 2.17 -10.28 -4.96
N GLY A 134 2.63 -11.25 -4.18
CA GLY A 134 3.50 -12.30 -4.70
C GLY A 134 4.13 -13.19 -3.64
N MET A 135 3.41 -13.65 -2.63
CA MET A 135 3.89 -14.70 -1.74
C MET A 135 3.80 -16.06 -2.44
N VAL A 136 4.74 -16.96 -2.18
CA VAL A 136 4.73 -18.32 -2.70
C VAL A 136 3.59 -19.13 -2.08
N THR A 137 3.34 -18.94 -0.79
CA THR A 137 2.28 -19.61 -0.05
C THR A 137 1.02 -18.74 -0.02
N ASP A 138 -0.13 -19.36 -0.29
CA ASP A 138 -1.42 -18.69 -0.19
C ASP A 138 -1.81 -18.42 1.26
N VAL A 139 -2.22 -17.18 1.53
CA VAL A 139 -2.71 -16.74 2.84
C VAL A 139 -4.12 -16.14 2.66
N PRO A 140 -5.19 -16.96 2.74
CA PRO A 140 -6.56 -16.51 2.47
C PRO A 140 -7.06 -15.38 3.38
N SER A 141 -6.46 -15.20 4.55
CA SER A 141 -6.76 -14.09 5.46
C SER A 141 -6.27 -12.72 4.94
N VAL A 142 -5.33 -12.70 3.98
CA VAL A 142 -4.72 -11.50 3.41
C VAL A 142 -5.31 -11.17 2.05
N THR A 143 -5.33 -12.15 1.14
CA THR A 143 -5.80 -11.97 -0.24
C THR A 143 -6.40 -13.27 -0.77
N ASP A 144 -7.43 -13.18 -1.59
CA ASP A 144 -7.89 -14.34 -2.37
C ASP A 144 -6.76 -14.73 -3.36
N PRO A 145 -6.35 -16.01 -3.39
CA PRO A 145 -5.32 -16.49 -4.33
C PRO A 145 -5.55 -16.11 -5.79
N LYS A 146 -6.79 -15.86 -6.19
CA LYS A 146 -7.13 -15.44 -7.55
C LYS A 146 -6.71 -14.02 -7.89
N ASP A 147 -6.56 -13.18 -6.89
CA ASP A 147 -6.20 -11.77 -7.03
C ASP A 147 -4.69 -11.52 -6.89
N LYS A 148 -3.94 -12.59 -6.63
CA LYS A 148 -2.48 -12.56 -6.49
C LYS A 148 -1.80 -12.25 -7.84
N VAL A 149 -0.85 -11.32 -7.82
CA VAL A 149 -0.11 -10.90 -9.03
C VAL A 149 0.80 -12.01 -9.54
N MET A 150 1.52 -12.68 -8.61
CA MET A 150 2.46 -13.78 -8.92
C MET A 150 2.73 -14.63 -7.67
N TYR A 151 3.42 -15.75 -7.84
CA TYR A 151 3.85 -16.66 -6.77
C TYR A 151 5.37 -16.53 -6.53
N GLY A 152 5.78 -15.40 -5.95
CA GLY A 152 7.19 -15.07 -5.75
C GLY A 152 7.88 -14.56 -7.02
N THR A 153 9.05 -13.94 -6.85
CA THR A 153 9.88 -13.56 -7.98
C THR A 153 10.81 -14.71 -8.39
N LYS A 154 11.35 -14.65 -9.60
CA LYS A 154 12.47 -15.48 -9.99
C LYS A 154 13.69 -15.17 -9.13
N ASN A 155 14.66 -16.09 -9.12
CA ASN A 155 15.94 -15.89 -8.46
C ASN A 155 16.82 -14.94 -9.31
N MET A 156 16.95 -13.69 -8.88
CA MET A 156 17.72 -12.67 -9.60
C MET A 156 19.23 -12.96 -9.69
N ALA A 157 19.75 -13.93 -8.93
CA ALA A 157 21.13 -14.38 -9.05
C ALA A 157 21.33 -15.32 -10.22
N MET A 158 20.27 -15.97 -10.69
CA MET A 158 20.29 -16.99 -11.75
C MET A 158 19.63 -16.49 -13.04
N GLU A 159 18.62 -15.66 -12.94
CA GLU A 159 17.84 -15.15 -14.08
C GLU A 159 17.60 -13.64 -13.92
N PRO A 160 17.82 -12.85 -15.00
CA PRO A 160 17.56 -11.42 -14.99
C PRO A 160 16.06 -11.08 -14.91
#